data_69623d21074f4547549086d3e1990936
#
_entry.id   69623d21074f4547549086d3e1990936
#
_cell.length_a   1.000
_cell.length_b   1.000
_cell.length_c   1.000
_cell.angle_alpha   90.00
_cell.angle_beta   90.00
_cell.angle_gamma   90.00
#
_symmetry.space_group_name_H-M   'P 1'
#
loop_
_entity.id
_entity.type
_entity.pdbx_description
1 polymer ?
#
loop_
_entity_poly.entity_id
_entity_poly.type
_entity_poly.pdbx_seq_one_letter_code
_entity_poly.pdbx_strand_id
1 'polypeptide(L)'
;MTTRVLLNLVHPIFEKSWANQAMLEAVKDLKYVKVNDLYEEYPDYFIDIQREQKLLLDHALIVFQHPFYWYSSPSLLKEWQDLVLAEGFAYGEGGYQLAGRRWLSAITAGAAEDSYTPHGFNNFSADELLRPFEQTADFCGMEFVKPFVLYEAETLSHSRIEKEAERYRDYIQGLATSLGLLEQSEEEAS
;
A
#
# COMPACT_ATOMS: atom_id res chain seq x y z
N MET A 1 14.76 16.01 -1.21
CA MET A 1 13.54 15.17 -1.06
C MET A 1 13.99 13.88 -0.43
N THR A 2 13.50 13.57 0.75
CA THR A 2 13.84 12.31 1.43
C THR A 2 13.12 11.18 0.70
N THR A 3 13.87 10.41 -0.05
CA THR A 3 13.39 9.35 -0.92
C THR A 3 13.10 8.10 -0.09
N ARG A 4 11.89 8.00 0.46
CA ARG A 4 11.50 6.91 1.37
C ARG A 4 10.21 6.24 0.92
N VAL A 5 9.98 5.05 1.43
CA VAL A 5 8.74 4.28 1.26
C VAL A 5 7.88 4.48 2.51
N LEU A 6 6.65 4.96 2.36
CA LEU A 6 5.62 4.95 3.39
C LEU A 6 4.76 3.70 3.21
N LEU A 7 4.75 2.82 4.18
CA LEU A 7 3.88 1.67 4.22
C LEU A 7 2.73 1.95 5.19
N ASN A 8 1.57 2.28 4.64
CA ASN A 8 0.33 2.36 5.40
C ASN A 8 -0.25 0.96 5.57
N LEU A 9 -0.16 0.42 6.79
CA LEU A 9 -0.81 -0.82 7.16
C LEU A 9 -2.26 -0.53 7.53
N VAL A 10 -3.20 -1.19 6.85
CA VAL A 10 -4.63 -0.94 7.07
C VAL A 10 -5.35 -2.26 7.30
N HIS A 11 -5.24 -2.81 8.50
CA HIS A 11 -5.85 -4.10 8.84
C HIS A 11 -6.62 -4.05 10.17
N PRO A 12 -7.95 -4.21 10.18
CA PRO A 12 -8.78 -4.02 11.38
C PRO A 12 -8.53 -5.06 12.48
N ILE A 13 -7.98 -6.24 12.14
CA ILE A 13 -7.68 -7.32 13.09
C ILE A 13 -6.32 -7.93 12.68
N PHE A 14 -5.29 -7.11 12.70
CA PHE A 14 -3.95 -7.46 12.18
C PHE A 14 -3.35 -8.70 12.85
N GLU A 15 -3.56 -8.85 14.16
CA GLU A 15 -3.05 -9.97 14.95
C GLU A 15 -3.59 -11.35 14.52
N LYS A 16 -4.67 -11.39 13.74
CA LYS A 16 -5.24 -12.61 13.17
C LYS A 16 -4.83 -12.87 11.72
N SER A 17 -4.14 -11.96 11.08
CA SER A 17 -3.76 -12.06 9.67
C SER A 17 -2.32 -12.50 9.51
N TRP A 18 -2.08 -13.82 9.42
CA TRP A 18 -0.74 -14.34 9.20
C TRP A 18 -0.08 -13.78 7.93
N ALA A 19 -0.84 -13.68 6.83
CA ALA A 19 -0.31 -13.17 5.56
C ALA A 19 0.15 -11.70 5.66
N ASN A 20 -0.68 -10.80 6.23
CA ASN A 20 -0.29 -9.40 6.40
C ASN A 20 0.85 -9.23 7.40
N GLN A 21 0.91 -10.06 8.46
CA GLN A 21 2.04 -10.07 9.39
C GLN A 21 3.34 -10.45 8.68
N ALA A 22 3.34 -11.55 7.92
CA ALA A 22 4.51 -12.00 7.19
C ALA A 22 4.99 -10.96 6.16
N MET A 23 4.07 -10.34 5.42
CA MET A 23 4.38 -9.26 4.49
C MET A 23 5.03 -8.07 5.20
N LEU A 24 4.48 -7.64 6.33
CA LEU A 24 5.05 -6.53 7.11
C LEU A 24 6.43 -6.89 7.66
N GLU A 25 6.57 -8.07 8.28
CA GLU A 25 7.86 -8.54 8.82
C GLU A 25 8.95 -8.57 7.76
N ALA A 26 8.62 -8.93 6.53
CA ALA A 26 9.58 -9.00 5.43
C ALA A 26 10.17 -7.63 5.04
N VAL A 27 9.52 -6.52 5.36
CA VAL A 27 9.92 -5.17 4.87
C VAL A 27 10.19 -4.15 5.97
N LYS A 28 9.69 -4.35 7.19
CA LYS A 28 9.77 -3.35 8.27
C LYS A 28 11.20 -3.02 8.72
N ASP A 29 12.17 -3.91 8.49
CA ASP A 29 13.58 -3.74 8.81
C ASP A 29 14.37 -2.95 7.76
N LEU A 30 13.77 -2.68 6.60
CA LEU A 30 14.38 -1.89 5.55
C LEU A 30 14.47 -0.41 5.97
N LYS A 31 15.69 0.12 6.07
CA LYS A 31 15.97 1.46 6.62
C LYS A 31 15.20 2.60 5.93
N TYR A 32 14.80 2.40 4.68
CA TYR A 32 14.06 3.37 3.87
C TYR A 32 12.54 3.16 3.93
N VAL A 33 12.04 2.16 4.66
CA VAL A 33 10.61 1.92 4.87
C VAL A 33 10.18 2.51 6.21
N LYS A 34 9.15 3.35 6.17
CA LYS A 34 8.43 3.82 7.36
C LYS A 34 7.08 3.15 7.40
N VAL A 35 6.80 2.42 8.45
CA VAL A 35 5.49 1.83 8.73
C VAL A 35 4.60 2.86 9.42
N ASN A 36 3.35 2.95 8.98
CA ASN A 36 2.27 3.74 9.57
C ASN A 36 1.04 2.83 9.68
N ASP A 37 0.76 2.32 10.88
CA ASP A 37 -0.41 1.47 11.13
C ASP A 37 -1.62 2.37 11.39
N LEU A 38 -2.54 2.43 10.42
CA LEU A 38 -3.68 3.33 10.50
C LEU A 38 -4.69 2.94 11.58
N TYR A 39 -4.86 1.64 11.87
CA TYR A 39 -5.77 1.20 12.92
C TYR A 39 -5.20 1.37 14.32
N GLU A 40 -3.87 1.36 14.49
CA GLU A 40 -3.20 1.70 15.75
C GLU A 40 -3.21 3.21 16.00
N GLU A 41 -2.95 4.02 14.96
CA GLU A 41 -2.91 5.47 15.05
C GLU A 41 -4.31 6.09 15.20
N TYR A 42 -5.34 5.50 14.57
CA TYR A 42 -6.71 6.03 14.51
C TYR A 42 -7.77 5.00 14.91
N PRO A 43 -7.73 4.46 16.15
CA PRO A 43 -8.68 3.44 16.58
C PRO A 43 -10.12 3.96 16.67
N ASP A 44 -10.31 5.27 16.76
CA ASP A 44 -11.60 5.98 16.80
C ASP A 44 -11.96 6.66 15.46
N TYR A 45 -11.17 6.43 14.40
CA TYR A 45 -11.33 7.04 13.05
C TYR A 45 -11.12 8.56 13.02
N PHE A 46 -10.59 9.15 14.09
CA PHE A 46 -10.30 10.58 14.11
C PHE A 46 -8.92 10.88 13.52
N ILE A 47 -8.86 10.96 12.17
CA ILE A 47 -7.60 11.04 11.41
C ILE A 47 -6.96 12.42 11.54
N ASP A 48 -5.68 12.48 11.91
CA ASP A 48 -4.86 13.69 11.85
C ASP A 48 -4.43 13.95 10.41
N ILE A 49 -5.24 14.73 9.71
CA ILE A 49 -5.06 15.07 8.28
C ILE A 49 -3.68 15.69 8.02
N GLN A 50 -3.24 16.61 8.87
CA GLN A 50 -1.98 17.32 8.67
C GLN A 50 -0.77 16.38 8.83
N ARG A 51 -0.82 15.49 9.83
CA ARG A 51 0.18 14.45 10.01
C ARG A 51 0.27 13.54 8.79
N GLU A 52 -0.86 13.05 8.30
CA GLU A 52 -0.92 12.14 7.15
C GLU A 52 -0.45 12.82 5.86
N GLN A 53 -0.88 14.05 5.59
CA GLN A 53 -0.40 14.83 4.45
C GLN A 53 1.11 15.07 4.50
N LYS A 54 1.66 15.36 5.68
CA LYS A 54 3.11 15.50 5.84
C LYS A 54 3.84 14.18 5.56
N LEU A 55 3.31 13.04 6.04
CA LEU A 55 3.88 11.73 5.73
C LEU A 55 3.90 11.49 4.23
N LEU A 56 2.82 11.80 3.51
CA LEU A 56 2.77 11.66 2.06
C LEU A 56 3.83 12.53 1.36
N LEU A 57 4.04 13.76 1.83
CA LEU A 57 5.03 14.67 1.23
C LEU A 57 6.47 14.22 1.46
N ASP A 58 6.75 13.54 2.56
CA ASP A 58 8.09 13.08 2.93
C ASP A 58 8.51 11.77 2.22
N HIS A 59 7.60 11.13 1.44
CA HIS A 59 7.85 9.84 0.83
C HIS A 59 7.55 9.83 -0.68
N ALA A 60 8.30 9.01 -1.44
CA ALA A 60 8.17 8.91 -2.88
C ALA A 60 7.30 7.72 -3.33
N LEU A 61 7.33 6.62 -2.57
CA LEU A 61 6.47 5.45 -2.76
C LEU A 61 5.52 5.32 -1.59
N ILE A 62 4.22 5.34 -1.88
CA ILE A 62 3.15 5.18 -0.91
C ILE A 62 2.54 3.80 -1.12
N VAL A 63 2.69 2.94 -0.13
CA VAL A 63 2.15 1.58 -0.12
C VAL A 63 0.93 1.54 0.78
N PHE A 64 -0.15 0.97 0.30
CA PHE A 64 -1.31 0.60 1.11
C PHE A 64 -1.37 -0.91 1.21
N GLN A 65 -1.01 -1.47 2.37
CA GLN A 65 -1.06 -2.89 2.66
C GLN A 65 -2.33 -3.22 3.43
N HIS A 66 -3.24 -3.99 2.81
CA HIS A 66 -4.54 -4.29 3.42
C HIS A 66 -5.18 -5.59 2.90
N PRO A 67 -6.15 -6.17 3.63
CA PRO A 67 -6.98 -7.26 3.11
C PRO A 67 -7.93 -6.74 2.04
N PHE A 68 -8.23 -7.58 1.05
CA PHE A 68 -9.14 -7.25 -0.06
C PHE A 68 -10.60 -7.47 0.36
N TYR A 69 -11.09 -6.60 1.25
CA TYR A 69 -12.44 -6.71 1.78
C TYR A 69 -13.47 -6.20 0.79
N TRP A 70 -14.42 -7.08 0.45
CA TRP A 70 -15.52 -6.75 -0.47
C TRP A 70 -15.05 -6.10 -1.77
N TYR A 71 -13.97 -6.69 -2.35
CA TYR A 71 -13.36 -6.21 -3.60
C TYR A 71 -12.83 -4.78 -3.53
N SER A 72 -12.50 -4.32 -2.33
CA SER A 72 -12.01 -2.98 -2.02
C SER A 72 -11.06 -3.02 -0.82
N SER A 73 -11.24 -2.16 0.15
CA SER A 73 -10.38 -2.02 1.32
C SER A 73 -11.19 -2.02 2.62
N PRO A 74 -10.53 -2.14 3.79
CA PRO A 74 -11.14 -1.79 5.06
C PRO A 74 -11.67 -0.35 5.08
N SER A 75 -12.72 -0.09 5.86
CA SER A 75 -13.43 1.19 5.88
C SER A 75 -12.55 2.37 6.27
N LEU A 76 -11.60 2.17 7.18
CA LEU A 76 -10.68 3.23 7.60
C LEU A 76 -9.83 3.77 6.42
N LEU A 77 -9.47 2.95 5.44
CA LEU A 77 -8.74 3.43 4.27
C LEU A 77 -9.61 4.35 3.41
N LYS A 78 -10.89 4.05 3.29
CA LYS A 78 -11.81 4.94 2.53
C LYS A 78 -11.99 6.28 3.26
N GLU A 79 -12.20 6.25 4.58
CA GLU A 79 -12.27 7.46 5.41
C GLU A 79 -10.97 8.28 5.29
N TRP A 80 -9.82 7.60 5.37
CA TRP A 80 -8.52 8.24 5.19
C TRP A 80 -8.39 8.91 3.81
N GLN A 81 -8.80 8.25 2.73
CA GLN A 81 -8.76 8.83 1.38
C GLN A 81 -9.64 10.09 1.28
N ASP A 82 -10.85 10.04 1.82
CA ASP A 82 -11.81 11.13 1.74
C ASP A 82 -11.34 12.38 2.49
N LEU A 83 -10.63 12.19 3.61
CA LEU A 83 -10.16 13.30 4.45
C LEU A 83 -8.79 13.81 4.05
N VAL A 84 -7.84 12.91 3.77
CA VAL A 84 -6.43 13.26 3.56
C VAL A 84 -6.18 13.76 2.14
N LEU A 85 -6.83 13.15 1.13
CA LEU A 85 -6.71 13.56 -0.28
C LEU A 85 -7.65 14.74 -0.59
N ALA A 86 -7.51 15.82 0.16
CA ALA A 86 -8.38 16.99 0.09
C ALA A 86 -8.07 17.90 -1.11
N GLU A 87 -9.04 18.73 -1.49
CA GLU A 87 -8.87 19.85 -2.43
C GLU A 87 -7.82 20.83 -1.91
N GLY A 88 -6.98 21.38 -2.82
CA GLY A 88 -5.85 22.25 -2.46
C GLY A 88 -4.60 21.51 -1.97
N PHE A 89 -4.72 20.19 -1.72
CA PHE A 89 -3.58 19.31 -1.41
C PHE A 89 -3.35 18.26 -2.50
N ALA A 90 -4.29 17.35 -2.69
CA ALA A 90 -4.16 16.26 -3.65
C ALA A 90 -4.63 16.63 -5.05
N TYR A 91 -5.60 17.52 -5.17
CA TYR A 91 -6.20 17.96 -6.42
C TYR A 91 -6.72 19.41 -6.33
N GLY A 92 -7.21 19.96 -7.45
CA GLY A 92 -7.81 21.29 -7.50
C GLY A 92 -6.79 22.43 -7.53
N GLU A 93 -7.24 23.67 -7.32
CA GLU A 93 -6.38 24.84 -7.32
C GLU A 93 -5.42 24.83 -6.14
N GLY A 94 -4.10 24.94 -6.42
CA GLY A 94 -3.03 24.80 -5.41
C GLY A 94 -2.74 23.36 -4.98
N GLY A 95 -3.47 22.38 -5.51
CA GLY A 95 -3.30 20.96 -5.23
C GLY A 95 -2.16 20.29 -6.02
N TYR A 96 -2.30 18.97 -6.26
CA TYR A 96 -1.30 18.14 -6.96
C TYR A 96 0.06 18.07 -6.25
N GLN A 97 0.09 18.24 -4.93
CA GLN A 97 1.32 18.14 -4.14
C GLN A 97 1.88 16.72 -4.12
N LEU A 98 1.08 15.72 -4.52
CA LEU A 98 1.46 14.31 -4.63
C LEU A 98 1.96 13.95 -6.04
N ALA A 99 1.96 14.88 -6.99
CA ALA A 99 2.36 14.62 -8.37
C ALA A 99 3.75 13.99 -8.45
N GLY A 100 3.86 12.92 -9.28
CA GLY A 100 5.10 12.16 -9.48
C GLY A 100 5.45 11.16 -8.37
N ARG A 101 4.66 11.04 -7.29
CA ARG A 101 4.78 9.94 -6.32
C ARG A 101 4.14 8.68 -6.88
N ARG A 102 4.55 7.54 -6.33
CA ARG A 102 3.98 6.24 -6.71
C ARG A 102 3.01 5.73 -5.66
N TRP A 103 1.91 5.16 -6.14
CA TRP A 103 0.94 4.42 -5.33
C TRP A 103 1.06 2.93 -5.59
N LEU A 104 1.24 2.14 -4.54
CA LEU A 104 1.19 0.68 -4.57
C LEU A 104 0.04 0.17 -3.70
N SER A 105 -0.89 -0.57 -4.28
CA SER A 105 -1.84 -1.40 -3.53
C SER A 105 -1.21 -2.78 -3.31
N ALA A 106 -0.92 -3.13 -2.06
CA ALA A 106 -0.41 -4.43 -1.64
C ALA A 106 -1.50 -5.16 -0.86
N ILE A 107 -2.18 -6.10 -1.52
CA ILE A 107 -3.40 -6.70 -0.98
C ILE A 107 -3.25 -8.19 -0.69
N THR A 108 -4.00 -8.67 0.30
CA THR A 108 -4.19 -10.09 0.57
C THR A 108 -5.62 -10.49 0.22
N ALA A 109 -5.78 -11.51 -0.64
CA ALA A 109 -7.06 -12.01 -1.12
C ALA A 109 -7.30 -13.45 -0.63
N GLY A 110 -8.53 -13.76 -0.22
CA GLY A 110 -8.88 -15.09 0.29
C GLY A 110 -8.97 -16.16 -0.79
N ALA A 111 -9.43 -15.80 -2.02
CA ALA A 111 -9.57 -16.74 -3.12
C ALA A 111 -8.27 -16.92 -3.92
N ALA A 112 -8.17 -18.01 -4.68
CA ALA A 112 -7.06 -18.31 -5.57
C ALA A 112 -7.02 -17.34 -6.78
N GLU A 113 -5.86 -17.19 -7.38
CA GLU A 113 -5.64 -16.26 -8.50
C GLU A 113 -6.56 -16.54 -9.69
N ASP A 114 -6.81 -17.81 -10.02
CA ASP A 114 -7.69 -18.21 -11.13
C ASP A 114 -9.16 -17.82 -10.92
N SER A 115 -9.57 -17.58 -9.68
CA SER A 115 -10.89 -17.04 -9.35
C SER A 115 -11.07 -15.59 -9.81
N TYR A 116 -9.98 -14.83 -9.98
CA TYR A 116 -9.96 -13.43 -10.41
C TYR A 116 -9.71 -13.31 -11.91
N THR A 117 -10.59 -13.92 -12.69
CA THR A 117 -10.57 -13.87 -14.15
C THR A 117 -11.99 -13.64 -14.68
N PRO A 118 -12.18 -13.22 -15.96
CA PRO A 118 -13.51 -13.06 -16.57
C PRO A 118 -14.38 -14.34 -16.54
N HIS A 119 -13.76 -15.51 -16.37
CA HIS A 119 -14.45 -16.80 -16.32
C HIS A 119 -14.31 -17.47 -14.93
N GLY A 120 -13.62 -16.84 -13.99
CA GLY A 120 -13.48 -17.29 -12.62
C GLY A 120 -14.69 -16.88 -11.76
N PHE A 121 -14.69 -17.33 -10.50
CA PHE A 121 -15.77 -17.07 -9.56
C PHE A 121 -16.03 -15.56 -9.33
N ASN A 122 -14.98 -14.75 -9.35
CA ASN A 122 -15.08 -13.29 -9.09
C ASN A 122 -15.40 -12.47 -10.35
N ASN A 123 -15.44 -13.07 -11.55
CA ASN A 123 -15.78 -12.46 -12.84
C ASN A 123 -14.83 -11.35 -13.35
N PHE A 124 -13.99 -10.78 -12.51
CA PHE A 124 -13.06 -9.70 -12.80
C PHE A 124 -11.67 -10.04 -12.27
N SER A 125 -10.63 -9.55 -12.93
CA SER A 125 -9.27 -9.61 -12.42
C SER A 125 -9.10 -8.72 -11.18
N ALA A 126 -8.07 -8.98 -10.38
CA ALA A 126 -7.73 -8.12 -9.24
C ALA A 126 -7.40 -6.68 -9.72
N ASP A 127 -6.73 -6.55 -10.87
CA ASP A 127 -6.41 -5.25 -11.47
C ASP A 127 -7.70 -4.47 -11.85
N GLU A 128 -8.70 -5.14 -12.43
CA GLU A 128 -9.99 -4.50 -12.73
C GLU A 128 -10.74 -4.05 -11.48
N LEU A 129 -10.70 -4.84 -10.41
CA LEU A 129 -11.34 -4.52 -9.13
C LEU A 129 -10.59 -3.40 -8.38
N LEU A 130 -9.31 -3.18 -8.66
CA LEU A 130 -8.50 -2.10 -8.09
C LEU A 130 -8.57 -0.78 -8.89
N ARG A 131 -9.34 -0.71 -9.98
CA ARG A 131 -9.53 0.51 -10.79
C ARG A 131 -9.91 1.76 -9.99
N PRO A 132 -10.73 1.70 -8.93
CA PRO A 132 -11.00 2.89 -8.11
C PRO A 132 -9.75 3.49 -7.47
N PHE A 133 -8.78 2.66 -7.05
CA PHE A 133 -7.51 3.13 -6.47
C PHE A 133 -6.58 3.70 -7.55
N GLU A 134 -6.51 3.04 -8.71
CA GLU A 134 -5.79 3.54 -9.88
C GLU A 134 -6.33 4.91 -10.30
N GLN A 135 -7.65 5.05 -10.45
CA GLN A 135 -8.28 6.34 -10.81
C GLN A 135 -8.04 7.42 -9.74
N THR A 136 -8.02 7.06 -8.46
CA THR A 136 -7.70 8.00 -7.38
C THR A 136 -6.24 8.47 -7.47
N ALA A 137 -5.31 7.55 -7.69
CA ALA A 137 -3.90 7.89 -7.87
C ALA A 137 -3.70 8.82 -9.07
N ASP A 138 -4.26 8.48 -10.23
CA ASP A 138 -4.21 9.30 -11.45
C ASP A 138 -4.78 10.70 -11.22
N PHE A 139 -5.93 10.80 -10.56
CA PHE A 139 -6.57 12.07 -10.26
C PHE A 139 -5.71 12.96 -9.35
N CYS A 140 -4.89 12.37 -8.48
CA CYS A 140 -3.94 13.07 -7.62
C CYS A 140 -2.58 13.31 -8.29
N GLY A 141 -2.41 12.94 -9.58
CA GLY A 141 -1.14 13.07 -10.31
C GLY A 141 -0.07 12.07 -9.90
N MET A 142 -0.46 10.98 -9.22
CA MET A 142 0.44 9.89 -8.82
C MET A 142 0.51 8.81 -9.90
N GLU A 143 1.64 8.07 -9.94
CA GLU A 143 1.79 6.87 -10.76
C GLU A 143 1.24 5.67 -10.01
N PHE A 144 0.16 5.04 -10.49
CA PHE A 144 -0.30 3.77 -9.95
C PHE A 144 0.58 2.64 -10.49
N VAL A 145 1.35 2.01 -9.61
CA VAL A 145 2.22 0.90 -10.00
C VAL A 145 1.46 -0.42 -9.92
N LYS A 146 1.96 -1.45 -10.61
CA LYS A 146 1.30 -2.75 -10.63
C LYS A 146 1.03 -3.24 -9.19
N PRO A 147 -0.20 -3.63 -8.85
CA PRO A 147 -0.53 -4.12 -7.52
C PRO A 147 0.26 -5.39 -7.14
N PHE A 148 0.59 -5.51 -5.88
CA PHE A 148 1.04 -6.78 -5.30
C PHE A 148 -0.16 -7.50 -4.70
N VAL A 149 -0.41 -8.75 -5.11
CA VAL A 149 -1.51 -9.57 -4.60
C VAL A 149 -0.97 -10.87 -4.03
N LEU A 150 -1.26 -11.13 -2.75
CA LEU A 150 -1.08 -12.42 -2.11
C LEU A 150 -2.44 -13.13 -2.10
N TYR A 151 -2.60 -14.09 -2.98
CA TYR A 151 -3.81 -14.90 -3.09
C TYR A 151 -3.85 -16.02 -2.04
N GLU A 152 -5.03 -16.59 -1.80
CA GLU A 152 -5.25 -17.71 -0.86
C GLU A 152 -4.75 -17.43 0.56
N ALA A 153 -4.78 -16.17 0.99
CA ALA A 153 -4.16 -15.70 2.22
C ALA A 153 -4.58 -16.45 3.50
N GLU A 154 -5.77 -17.06 3.49
CA GLU A 154 -6.32 -17.82 4.63
C GLU A 154 -6.05 -19.33 4.53
N THR A 155 -5.66 -19.84 3.35
CA THR A 155 -5.55 -21.28 3.09
C THR A 155 -4.12 -21.75 2.79
N LEU A 156 -3.23 -20.83 2.42
CA LEU A 156 -1.83 -21.15 2.21
C LEU A 156 -1.14 -21.65 3.48
N SER A 157 -0.22 -22.59 3.32
CA SER A 157 0.67 -23.00 4.42
C SER A 157 1.62 -21.84 4.80
N HIS A 158 2.10 -21.84 6.05
CA HIS A 158 3.06 -20.83 6.54
C HIS A 158 4.28 -20.70 5.61
N SER A 159 4.87 -21.81 5.16
CA SER A 159 6.03 -21.78 4.27
C SER A 159 5.74 -21.17 2.88
N ARG A 160 4.49 -21.24 2.42
CA ARG A 160 4.07 -20.57 1.17
C ARG A 160 3.87 -19.07 1.41
N ILE A 161 3.29 -18.70 2.52
CA ILE A 161 3.14 -17.29 2.92
C ILE A 161 4.52 -16.62 3.09
N GLU A 162 5.48 -17.30 3.71
CA GLU A 162 6.86 -16.80 3.84
C GLU A 162 7.50 -16.53 2.47
N LYS A 163 7.34 -17.43 1.50
CA LYS A 163 7.82 -17.21 0.12
C LYS A 163 7.13 -16.02 -0.57
N GLU A 164 5.84 -15.85 -0.37
CA GLU A 164 5.12 -14.69 -0.89
C GLU A 164 5.57 -13.38 -0.21
N ALA A 165 5.90 -13.42 1.08
CA ALA A 165 6.45 -12.30 1.81
C ALA A 165 7.88 -11.92 1.32
N GLU A 166 8.72 -12.92 0.98
CA GLU A 166 10.01 -12.69 0.31
C GLU A 166 9.82 -12.04 -1.07
N ARG A 167 8.86 -12.54 -1.87
CA ARG A 167 8.50 -11.93 -3.16
C ARG A 167 8.01 -10.49 -3.00
N TYR A 168 7.26 -10.20 -1.94
CA TYR A 168 6.82 -8.86 -1.61
C TYR A 168 8.01 -7.95 -1.27
N ARG A 169 8.96 -8.43 -0.45
CA ARG A 169 10.21 -7.72 -0.14
C ARG A 169 10.98 -7.36 -1.40
N ASP A 170 11.20 -8.34 -2.30
CA ASP A 170 11.91 -8.13 -3.56
C ASP A 170 11.19 -7.09 -4.43
N TYR A 171 9.86 -7.11 -4.43
CA TYR A 171 9.06 -6.15 -5.18
C TYR A 171 9.22 -4.71 -4.65
N ILE A 172 9.13 -4.53 -3.33
CA ILE A 172 9.37 -3.22 -2.68
C ILE A 172 10.80 -2.73 -2.96
N GLN A 173 11.80 -3.61 -2.86
CA GLN A 173 13.20 -3.27 -3.15
C GLN A 173 13.39 -2.86 -4.61
N GLY A 174 12.78 -3.58 -5.55
CA GLY A 174 12.81 -3.23 -6.98
C GLY A 174 12.20 -1.85 -7.27
N LEU A 175 11.06 -1.54 -6.66
CA LEU A 175 10.44 -0.22 -6.76
C LEU A 175 11.31 0.87 -6.14
N ALA A 176 11.89 0.62 -4.97
CA ALA A 176 12.80 1.54 -4.29
C ALA A 176 14.04 1.82 -5.14
N THR A 177 14.66 0.78 -5.71
CA THR A 177 15.81 0.91 -6.62
C THR A 177 15.46 1.78 -7.84
N SER A 178 14.31 1.55 -8.46
CA SER A 178 13.86 2.32 -9.62
C SER A 178 13.61 3.81 -9.33
N LEU A 179 13.45 4.16 -8.06
CA LEU A 179 13.32 5.53 -7.56
C LEU A 179 14.66 6.13 -7.07
N GLY A 180 15.78 5.39 -7.17
CA GLY A 180 17.08 5.82 -6.65
C GLY A 180 17.17 5.87 -5.11
N LEU A 181 16.31 5.13 -4.41
CA LEU A 181 16.22 5.20 -2.95
C LEU A 181 17.36 4.48 -2.23
N LEU A 182 18.03 3.53 -2.90
CA LEU A 182 19.06 2.69 -2.29
C LEU A 182 20.45 3.33 -2.33
N GLU A 183 20.74 4.16 -3.32
CA GLU A 183 22.06 4.80 -3.47
C GLU A 183 22.33 5.85 -2.38
N GLN A 184 21.30 6.51 -1.84
CA GLN A 184 21.43 7.56 -0.84
C GLN A 184 21.60 7.02 0.60
N SER A 185 21.19 5.78 0.87
CA SER A 185 21.35 5.16 2.20
C SER A 185 22.80 4.77 2.51
N GLU A 186 23.67 4.64 1.52
CA GLU A 186 25.10 4.36 1.68
C GLU A 186 25.93 5.63 1.88
N GLU A 187 25.52 6.76 1.33
CA GLU A 187 26.19 8.06 1.51
C GLU A 187 25.92 8.69 2.89
N GLU A 188 24.74 8.48 3.48
CA GLU A 188 24.43 8.96 4.84
C GLU A 188 25.09 8.11 5.95
N ALA A 189 25.65 6.95 5.62
CA ALA A 189 26.32 6.04 6.54
C ALA A 189 27.87 6.15 6.54
N SER A 190 28.43 7.05 5.69
CA SER A 190 29.87 7.31 5.54
C SER A 190 30.26 8.66 6.14
#